data_62d520b8c8897d141ccaf0565ba93a35
#
_entry.id   62d520b8c8897d141ccaf0565ba93a35
#
_cell.length_a   1.000
_cell.length_b   1.000
_cell.length_c   1.000
_cell.angle_alpha   90.00
_cell.angle_beta   90.00
_cell.angle_gamma   90.00
#
_symmetry.space_group_name_H-M   'P 1'
#
loop_
_entity.id
_entity.type
_entity.pdbx_description
1 polymer ?
#
loop_
_entity_poly.entity_id
_entity_poly.type
_entity_poly.pdbx_seq_one_letter_code
_entity_poly.pdbx_strand_id
1 'polypeptide(L)'
;YALDFANAGLYAEAERLLLLWVNKNDGIVYPMVYYALGYFASKSDDVLKAIDYYKKASQMAPDYCFPNKLEEVLMLQDANRLQPNDSKAWYYLGNFWYGARQHDEAIACWERSVELDDQFPTVLRNLALGYYNKRNRKEDALACLEKAFALDTNDDRILMELDQLYKKLRRPHKERLAFLEKHLDLVERRDDLSVERVTLYN
;
A
#
# COMPACT_ATOMS: atom_id res chain seq x y z
N TYR A 1 20.04 -0.01 14.87
CA TYR A 1 21.12 -0.96 15.22
C TYR A 1 21.14 -2.19 14.31
N ALA A 2 20.00 -2.92 14.04
CA ALA A 2 20.03 -4.10 13.19
C ALA A 2 20.53 -3.78 11.76
N LEU A 3 20.14 -2.64 11.19
CA LEU A 3 20.63 -2.18 9.89
C LEU A 3 22.11 -1.85 9.92
N ASP A 4 22.64 -1.33 11.04
CA ASP A 4 24.07 -1.03 11.16
C ASP A 4 24.92 -2.32 11.10
N PHE A 5 24.45 -3.38 11.77
CA PHE A 5 25.05 -4.72 11.65
C PHE A 5 24.96 -5.26 10.21
N ALA A 6 23.80 -5.13 9.57
CA ALA A 6 23.60 -5.59 8.20
C ALA A 6 24.49 -4.81 7.21
N ASN A 7 24.65 -3.51 7.37
CA ASN A 7 25.52 -2.66 6.56
C ASN A 7 27.02 -3.00 6.74
N ALA A 8 27.37 -3.56 7.90
CA ALA A 8 28.70 -4.11 8.16
C ALA A 8 28.88 -5.56 7.64
N GLY A 9 27.87 -6.15 7.01
CA GLY A 9 27.88 -7.54 6.54
C GLY A 9 27.61 -8.59 7.61
N LEU A 10 27.26 -8.17 8.84
CA LEU A 10 26.99 -9.03 9.99
C LEU A 10 25.51 -9.43 10.02
N TYR A 11 25.04 -10.13 8.99
CA TYR A 11 23.62 -10.45 8.80
C TYR A 11 23.06 -11.38 9.88
N ALA A 12 23.85 -12.34 10.36
CA ALA A 12 23.41 -13.25 11.45
C ALA A 12 23.20 -12.50 12.76
N GLU A 13 24.04 -11.53 13.07
CA GLU A 13 23.90 -10.66 14.25
C GLU A 13 22.71 -9.73 14.10
N ALA A 14 22.52 -9.15 12.91
CA ALA A 14 21.38 -8.30 12.58
C ALA A 14 20.05 -9.06 12.75
N GLU A 15 19.98 -10.30 12.26
CA GLU A 15 18.82 -11.19 12.42
C GLU A 15 18.54 -11.48 13.90
N ARG A 16 19.56 -11.89 14.66
CA ARG A 16 19.40 -12.17 16.11
C ARG A 16 18.90 -10.98 16.88
N LEU A 17 19.44 -9.80 16.61
CA LEU A 17 19.01 -8.56 17.25
C LEU A 17 17.55 -8.23 16.94
N LEU A 18 17.15 -8.40 15.68
CA LEU A 18 15.78 -8.11 15.26
C LEU A 18 14.78 -9.13 15.83
N LEU A 19 15.17 -10.40 15.93
CA LEU A 19 14.35 -11.45 16.56
C LEU A 19 14.15 -11.21 18.06
N LEU A 20 15.15 -10.70 18.77
CA LEU A 20 14.99 -10.30 20.18
C LEU A 20 13.90 -9.24 20.34
N TRP A 21 13.84 -8.29 19.41
CA TRP A 21 12.81 -7.25 19.41
C TRP A 21 11.43 -7.82 19.06
N VAL A 22 11.34 -8.69 18.06
CA VAL A 22 10.09 -9.38 17.67
C VAL A 22 9.52 -10.16 18.85
N ASN A 23 10.35 -10.96 19.54
CA ASN A 23 9.94 -11.78 20.67
C ASN A 23 9.49 -10.93 21.87
N LYS A 24 10.15 -9.77 22.11
CA LYS A 24 9.78 -8.84 23.18
C LYS A 24 8.43 -8.18 22.96
N ASN A 25 7.97 -8.08 21.71
CA ASN A 25 6.73 -7.43 21.33
C ASN A 25 5.61 -8.43 20.97
N ASP A 26 5.70 -9.68 21.46
CA ASP A 26 4.72 -10.75 21.25
C ASP A 26 4.33 -10.97 19.79
N GLY A 27 5.27 -10.71 18.86
CA GLY A 27 5.07 -10.85 17.43
C GLY A 27 4.25 -9.71 16.77
N ILE A 28 3.80 -8.73 17.53
CA ILE A 28 3.13 -7.52 16.98
C ILE A 28 4.22 -6.60 16.44
N VAL A 29 4.52 -6.77 15.18
CA VAL A 29 5.61 -6.05 14.52
C VAL A 29 5.17 -5.52 13.16
N TYR A 30 5.93 -4.57 12.70
CA TYR A 30 5.76 -3.92 11.42
C TYR A 30 6.13 -4.87 10.24
N PRO A 31 5.41 -4.93 9.12
CA PRO A 31 5.70 -5.86 8.03
C PRO A 31 7.15 -5.82 7.54
N MET A 32 7.75 -4.60 7.45
CA MET A 32 9.14 -4.45 7.03
C MET A 32 10.15 -5.16 7.92
N VAL A 33 9.80 -5.48 9.17
CA VAL A 33 10.66 -6.28 10.07
C VAL A 33 10.86 -7.68 9.51
N TYR A 34 9.79 -8.32 9.03
CA TYR A 34 9.90 -9.65 8.41
C TYR A 34 10.54 -9.61 7.03
N TYR A 35 10.36 -8.53 6.25
CA TYR A 35 11.15 -8.34 5.02
C TYR A 35 12.63 -8.18 5.32
N ALA A 36 13.00 -7.47 6.38
CA ALA A 36 14.39 -7.35 6.82
C ALA A 36 14.96 -8.70 7.28
N LEU A 37 14.23 -9.46 8.09
CA LEU A 37 14.63 -10.81 8.53
C LEU A 37 14.84 -11.75 7.33
N GLY A 38 13.93 -11.71 6.35
CA GLY A 38 14.06 -12.46 5.11
C GLY A 38 15.31 -12.08 4.34
N TYR A 39 15.59 -10.80 4.21
CA TYR A 39 16.78 -10.30 3.54
C TYR A 39 18.07 -10.74 4.26
N PHE A 40 18.13 -10.66 5.59
CA PHE A 40 19.30 -11.07 6.35
C PHE A 40 19.53 -12.59 6.22
N ALA A 41 18.48 -13.41 6.26
CA ALA A 41 18.55 -14.84 6.03
C ALA A 41 19.05 -15.15 4.59
N SER A 42 18.50 -14.47 3.59
CA SER A 42 18.94 -14.60 2.18
C SER A 42 20.41 -14.26 2.00
N LYS A 43 20.90 -13.21 2.67
CA LYS A 43 22.32 -12.81 2.63
C LYS A 43 23.24 -13.75 3.42
N SER A 44 22.68 -14.57 4.29
CA SER A 44 23.38 -15.65 5.01
C SER A 44 23.25 -17.01 4.31
N ASP A 45 22.83 -17.02 3.04
CA ASP A 45 22.61 -18.21 2.20
C ASP A 45 21.52 -19.18 2.71
N ASP A 46 20.67 -18.74 3.66
CA ASP A 46 19.50 -19.50 4.16
C ASP A 46 18.23 -19.10 3.42
N VAL A 47 18.12 -19.53 2.16
CA VAL A 47 17.02 -19.18 1.26
C VAL A 47 15.67 -19.70 1.76
N LEU A 48 15.62 -20.87 2.37
CA LEU A 48 14.35 -21.44 2.87
C LEU A 48 13.79 -20.59 4.01
N LYS A 49 14.64 -20.21 4.93
CA LYS A 49 14.27 -19.31 6.04
C LYS A 49 13.89 -17.93 5.54
N ALA A 50 14.57 -17.40 4.53
CA ALA A 50 14.21 -16.13 3.87
C ALA A 50 12.78 -16.18 3.32
N ILE A 51 12.44 -17.24 2.58
CA ILE A 51 11.11 -17.46 2.03
C ILE A 51 10.05 -17.52 3.15
N ASP A 52 10.32 -18.18 4.25
CA ASP A 52 9.38 -18.25 5.39
C ASP A 52 9.14 -16.88 6.02
N TYR A 53 10.16 -16.05 6.15
CA TYR A 53 10.00 -14.69 6.63
C TYR A 53 9.21 -13.82 5.65
N TYR A 54 9.46 -13.91 4.35
CA TYR A 54 8.70 -13.18 3.33
C TYR A 54 7.24 -13.60 3.30
N LYS A 55 6.92 -14.88 3.45
CA LYS A 55 5.54 -15.35 3.60
C LYS A 55 4.85 -14.74 4.83
N LYS A 56 5.55 -14.66 5.96
CA LYS A 56 5.01 -13.98 7.15
C LYS A 56 4.75 -12.50 6.88
N ALA A 57 5.69 -11.80 6.24
CA ALA A 57 5.53 -10.40 5.87
C ALA A 57 4.31 -10.18 4.99
N SER A 58 4.12 -11.00 3.95
CA SER A 58 3.01 -10.89 2.99
C SER A 58 1.63 -11.16 3.61
N GLN A 59 1.56 -11.88 4.73
CA GLN A 59 0.31 -12.15 5.45
C GLN A 59 -0.10 -11.04 6.42
N MET A 60 0.81 -10.12 6.75
CA MET A 60 0.53 -9.04 7.70
C MET A 60 -0.36 -7.97 7.09
N ALA A 61 -1.11 -7.24 7.95
CA ALA A 61 -1.86 -6.08 7.53
C ALA A 61 -0.91 -5.01 6.96
N PRO A 62 -1.26 -4.40 5.81
CA PRO A 62 -0.41 -3.41 5.15
C PRO A 62 -0.51 -2.02 5.77
N ASP A 63 -1.39 -1.82 6.75
CA ASP A 63 -1.71 -0.54 7.34
C ASP A 63 -0.49 0.12 7.98
N TYR A 64 -0.37 1.43 7.76
CA TYR A 64 0.71 2.26 8.31
C TYR A 64 2.13 1.82 7.93
N CYS A 65 2.28 1.01 6.87
CA CYS A 65 3.57 0.53 6.38
C CYS A 65 4.08 1.42 5.22
N PHE A 66 5.05 2.29 5.52
CA PHE A 66 5.60 3.26 4.58
C PHE A 66 7.14 3.16 4.51
N PRO A 67 7.67 2.30 3.63
CA PRO A 67 9.11 2.21 3.40
C PRO A 67 9.69 3.56 2.98
N ASN A 68 10.82 3.95 3.58
CA ASN A 68 11.45 5.24 3.33
C ASN A 68 12.98 5.22 3.28
N LYS A 69 13.59 4.02 3.37
CA LYS A 69 15.03 3.80 3.33
C LYS A 69 15.43 2.99 2.10
N LEU A 70 16.60 3.28 1.54
CA LEU A 70 17.12 2.53 0.38
C LEU A 70 17.35 1.05 0.70
N GLU A 71 17.73 0.72 1.93
CA GLU A 71 17.90 -0.66 2.38
C GLU A 71 16.59 -1.44 2.27
N GLU A 72 15.45 -0.79 2.53
CA GLU A 72 14.12 -1.41 2.41
C GLU A 72 13.78 -1.75 0.95
N VAL A 73 14.27 -0.96 -0.01
CA VAL A 73 14.15 -1.29 -1.44
C VAL A 73 14.87 -2.59 -1.75
N LEU A 74 16.10 -2.77 -1.26
CA LEU A 74 16.87 -4.00 -1.46
C LEU A 74 16.17 -5.22 -0.84
N MET A 75 15.59 -5.05 0.34
CA MET A 75 14.81 -6.09 1.02
C MET A 75 13.59 -6.51 0.20
N LEU A 76 12.83 -5.53 -0.30
CA LEU A 76 11.63 -5.78 -1.09
C LEU A 76 11.95 -6.36 -2.47
N GLN A 77 13.04 -5.92 -3.10
CA GLN A 77 13.51 -6.51 -4.36
C GLN A 77 13.93 -7.96 -4.18
N ASP A 78 14.63 -8.30 -3.08
CA ASP A 78 14.99 -9.68 -2.78
C ASP A 78 13.75 -10.53 -2.48
N ALA A 79 12.77 -9.97 -1.75
CA ALA A 79 11.47 -10.61 -1.53
C ALA A 79 10.77 -10.93 -2.84
N ASN A 80 10.67 -9.97 -3.77
CA ASN A 80 10.06 -10.19 -5.08
C ASN A 80 10.84 -11.20 -5.95
N ARG A 81 12.16 -11.30 -5.77
CA ARG A 81 12.98 -12.31 -6.45
C ARG A 81 12.68 -13.73 -5.93
N LEU A 82 12.53 -13.90 -4.61
CA LEU A 82 12.33 -15.21 -3.98
C LEU A 82 10.85 -15.59 -3.86
N GLN A 83 9.96 -14.59 -3.80
CA GLN A 83 8.50 -14.72 -3.73
C GLN A 83 7.83 -13.83 -4.79
N PRO A 84 7.91 -14.19 -6.09
CA PRO A 84 7.44 -13.32 -7.18
C PRO A 84 5.93 -13.03 -7.15
N ASN A 85 5.15 -13.78 -6.36
CA ASN A 85 3.72 -13.61 -6.18
C ASN A 85 3.36 -12.80 -4.92
N ASP A 86 4.32 -12.16 -4.26
CA ASP A 86 4.04 -11.29 -3.13
C ASP A 86 3.54 -9.92 -3.60
N SER A 87 2.22 -9.75 -3.67
CA SER A 87 1.57 -8.49 -4.07
C SER A 87 1.94 -7.33 -3.15
N LYS A 88 2.13 -7.59 -1.84
CA LYS A 88 2.45 -6.54 -0.86
C LYS A 88 3.87 -6.02 -0.98
N ALA A 89 4.84 -6.86 -1.33
CA ALA A 89 6.20 -6.40 -1.59
C ALA A 89 6.23 -5.42 -2.78
N TRP A 90 5.47 -5.69 -3.84
CA TRP A 90 5.29 -4.76 -4.96
C TRP A 90 4.57 -3.47 -4.54
N TYR A 91 3.52 -3.57 -3.72
CA TYR A 91 2.82 -2.41 -3.18
C TYR A 91 3.75 -1.51 -2.37
N TYR A 92 4.58 -2.07 -1.48
CA TYR A 92 5.53 -1.30 -0.67
C TYR A 92 6.63 -0.63 -1.51
N LEU A 93 7.13 -1.32 -2.54
CA LEU A 93 8.05 -0.70 -3.50
C LEU A 93 7.41 0.49 -4.22
N GLY A 94 6.16 0.36 -4.64
CA GLY A 94 5.41 1.46 -5.24
C GLY A 94 5.28 2.66 -4.29
N ASN A 95 5.00 2.42 -3.00
CA ASN A 95 4.93 3.48 -2.01
C ASN A 95 6.28 4.20 -1.83
N PHE A 96 7.38 3.46 -1.78
CA PHE A 96 8.73 4.02 -1.71
C PHE A 96 9.02 4.90 -2.94
N TRP A 97 8.82 4.37 -4.14
CA TRP A 97 9.10 5.11 -5.39
C TRP A 97 8.22 6.36 -5.53
N TYR A 98 6.96 6.29 -5.10
CA TYR A 98 6.09 7.46 -5.11
C TYR A 98 6.60 8.56 -4.17
N GLY A 99 7.03 8.19 -2.96
CA GLY A 99 7.69 9.10 -2.01
C GLY A 99 8.98 9.70 -2.56
N ALA A 100 9.78 8.92 -3.29
CA ALA A 100 10.98 9.35 -3.98
C ALA A 100 10.71 10.14 -5.28
N ARG A 101 9.45 10.43 -5.60
CA ARG A 101 8.98 11.12 -6.83
C ARG A 101 9.31 10.38 -8.14
N GLN A 102 9.63 9.12 -8.09
CA GLN A 102 9.77 8.22 -9.23
C GLN A 102 8.40 7.63 -9.55
N HIS A 103 7.54 8.45 -10.18
CA HIS A 103 6.11 8.13 -10.30
C HIS A 103 5.85 7.02 -11.30
N ASP A 104 6.69 6.87 -12.31
CA ASP A 104 6.54 5.82 -13.31
C ASP A 104 6.86 4.45 -12.72
N GLU A 105 7.92 4.36 -11.94
CA GLU A 105 8.31 3.17 -11.19
C GLU A 105 7.25 2.81 -10.13
N ALA A 106 6.71 3.82 -9.45
CA ALA A 106 5.64 3.61 -8.47
C ALA A 106 4.41 2.99 -9.11
N ILE A 107 3.95 3.55 -10.24
CA ILE A 107 2.78 3.06 -10.96
C ILE A 107 3.01 1.63 -11.46
N ALA A 108 4.18 1.34 -12.06
CA ALA A 108 4.51 -0.01 -12.52
C ALA A 108 4.51 -1.04 -11.37
N CYS A 109 5.04 -0.67 -10.20
CA CYS A 109 4.99 -1.52 -9.02
C CYS A 109 3.56 -1.77 -8.53
N TRP A 110 2.70 -0.74 -8.50
CA TRP A 110 1.30 -0.89 -8.10
C TRP A 110 0.48 -1.67 -9.14
N GLU A 111 0.72 -1.47 -10.44
CA GLU A 111 0.12 -2.29 -11.50
C GLU A 111 0.47 -3.77 -11.28
N ARG A 112 1.74 -4.07 -11.00
CA ARG A 112 2.17 -5.44 -10.72
C ARG A 112 1.53 -6.00 -9.45
N SER A 113 1.39 -5.19 -8.40
CA SER A 113 0.68 -5.59 -7.18
C SER A 113 -0.78 -5.96 -7.45
N VAL A 114 -1.50 -5.15 -8.27
CA VAL A 114 -2.90 -5.40 -8.65
C VAL A 114 -3.04 -6.64 -9.56
N GLU A 115 -2.08 -6.89 -10.45
CA GLU A 115 -2.05 -8.12 -11.26
C GLU A 115 -1.98 -9.39 -10.41
N LEU A 116 -1.28 -9.32 -9.27
CA LEU A 116 -1.10 -10.45 -8.34
C LEU A 116 -2.25 -10.60 -7.35
N ASP A 117 -2.82 -9.46 -6.91
CA ASP A 117 -3.95 -9.42 -5.98
C ASP A 117 -4.84 -8.21 -6.30
N ASP A 118 -5.92 -8.44 -6.99
CA ASP A 118 -6.89 -7.44 -7.39
C ASP A 118 -7.98 -7.18 -6.32
N GLN A 119 -7.88 -7.87 -5.17
CA GLN A 119 -8.74 -7.69 -3.99
C GLN A 119 -8.11 -6.80 -2.92
N PHE A 120 -7.09 -6.02 -3.28
CA PHE A 120 -6.36 -5.13 -2.36
C PHE A 120 -6.78 -3.66 -2.56
N PRO A 121 -7.75 -3.12 -1.76
CA PRO A 121 -8.34 -1.79 -1.97
C PRO A 121 -7.31 -0.66 -1.93
N THR A 122 -6.35 -0.74 -1.00
CA THR A 122 -5.36 0.33 -0.80
C THR A 122 -4.44 0.51 -2.01
N VAL A 123 -4.02 -0.58 -2.67
CA VAL A 123 -3.19 -0.46 -3.89
C VAL A 123 -3.99 0.08 -5.06
N LEU A 124 -5.26 -0.32 -5.21
CA LEU A 124 -6.17 0.22 -6.22
C LEU A 124 -6.37 1.73 -6.05
N ARG A 125 -6.58 2.18 -4.80
CA ARG A 125 -6.66 3.59 -4.46
C ARG A 125 -5.37 4.35 -4.83
N ASN A 126 -4.20 3.83 -4.45
CA ASN A 126 -2.92 4.47 -4.78
C ASN A 126 -2.68 4.52 -6.29
N LEU A 127 -3.02 3.46 -7.01
CA LEU A 127 -2.93 3.38 -8.46
C LEU A 127 -3.84 4.41 -9.14
N ALA A 128 -5.07 4.60 -8.63
CA ALA A 128 -5.99 5.62 -9.13
C ALA A 128 -5.40 7.03 -9.00
N LEU A 129 -4.77 7.35 -7.87
CA LEU A 129 -4.09 8.63 -7.66
C LEU A 129 -2.90 8.80 -8.63
N GLY A 130 -2.14 7.74 -8.86
CA GLY A 130 -1.05 7.71 -9.83
C GLY A 130 -1.55 7.96 -11.25
N TYR A 131 -2.56 7.25 -11.69
CA TYR A 131 -3.17 7.40 -13.01
C TYR A 131 -3.73 8.79 -13.24
N TYR A 132 -4.50 9.31 -12.28
CA TYR A 132 -5.10 10.63 -12.43
C TYR A 132 -4.05 11.75 -12.44
N ASN A 133 -3.18 11.77 -11.43
CA ASN A 133 -2.29 12.92 -11.19
C ASN A 133 -1.03 12.90 -12.06
N LYS A 134 -0.57 11.73 -12.52
CA LYS A 134 0.74 11.59 -13.18
C LYS A 134 0.65 11.11 -14.63
N ARG A 135 -0.37 10.34 -14.97
CA ARG A 135 -0.53 9.75 -16.30
C ARG A 135 -1.71 10.35 -17.08
N ASN A 136 -2.55 11.20 -16.46
CA ASN A 136 -3.79 11.74 -17.04
C ASN A 136 -4.75 10.64 -17.58
N ARG A 137 -4.66 9.42 -17.00
CA ARG A 137 -5.51 8.25 -17.31
C ARG A 137 -6.76 8.31 -16.43
N LYS A 138 -7.71 9.17 -16.78
CA LYS A 138 -8.87 9.50 -15.92
C LYS A 138 -9.85 8.36 -15.77
N GLU A 139 -10.13 7.64 -16.86
CA GLU A 139 -11.05 6.50 -16.88
C GLU A 139 -10.49 5.32 -16.07
N ASP A 140 -9.20 5.05 -16.20
CA ASP A 140 -8.54 4.00 -15.43
C ASP A 140 -8.48 4.36 -13.93
N ALA A 141 -8.24 5.62 -13.62
CA ALA A 141 -8.28 6.10 -12.24
C ALA A 141 -9.68 5.93 -11.62
N LEU A 142 -10.73 6.22 -12.39
CA LEU A 142 -12.10 6.03 -11.96
C LEU A 142 -12.39 4.55 -11.71
N ALA A 143 -12.06 3.68 -12.66
CA ALA A 143 -12.27 2.23 -12.52
C ALA A 143 -11.55 1.66 -11.29
N CYS A 144 -10.31 2.10 -11.02
CA CYS A 144 -9.57 1.68 -9.83
C CYS A 144 -10.24 2.14 -8.53
N LEU A 145 -10.69 3.40 -8.43
CA LEU A 145 -11.36 3.90 -7.23
C LEU A 145 -12.73 3.26 -7.01
N GLU A 146 -13.52 3.08 -8.07
CA GLU A 146 -14.81 2.39 -7.98
C GLU A 146 -14.63 0.94 -7.50
N LYS A 147 -13.61 0.23 -8.02
CA LYS A 147 -13.26 -1.12 -7.55
C LYS A 147 -12.77 -1.10 -6.10
N ALA A 148 -11.92 -0.16 -5.72
CA ALA A 148 -11.43 -0.03 -4.35
C ALA A 148 -12.59 0.16 -3.37
N PHE A 149 -13.54 1.05 -3.69
CA PHE A 149 -14.72 1.28 -2.86
C PHE A 149 -15.67 0.08 -2.83
N ALA A 150 -15.82 -0.65 -3.93
CA ALA A 150 -16.63 -1.87 -3.95
C ALA A 150 -16.05 -2.99 -3.07
N LEU A 151 -14.73 -3.05 -2.91
CA LEU A 151 -14.03 -4.00 -2.04
C LEU A 151 -14.06 -3.60 -0.57
N ASP A 152 -14.02 -2.30 -0.27
CA ASP A 152 -14.15 -1.76 1.09
C ASP A 152 -15.14 -0.60 1.11
N THR A 153 -16.41 -0.95 1.26
CA THR A 153 -17.53 0.02 1.31
C THR A 153 -17.62 0.76 2.63
N ASN A 154 -16.71 0.51 3.58
CA ASN A 154 -16.68 1.16 4.89
C ASN A 154 -15.53 2.18 5.03
N ASP A 155 -14.71 2.35 3.99
CA ASP A 155 -13.63 3.34 3.95
C ASP A 155 -14.16 4.71 3.49
N ASP A 156 -14.33 5.63 4.44
CA ASP A 156 -14.81 6.99 4.20
C ASP A 156 -13.82 7.83 3.38
N ARG A 157 -12.53 7.50 3.41
CA ARG A 157 -11.51 8.16 2.62
C ARG A 157 -11.61 7.79 1.14
N ILE A 158 -11.85 6.52 0.83
CA ILE A 158 -12.07 6.08 -0.56
C ILE A 158 -13.35 6.72 -1.09
N LEU A 159 -14.44 6.77 -0.29
CA LEU A 159 -15.68 7.46 -0.65
C LEU A 159 -15.43 8.93 -1.01
N MET A 160 -14.70 9.64 -0.17
CA MET A 160 -14.36 11.06 -0.39
C MET A 160 -13.54 11.25 -1.67
N GLU A 161 -12.52 10.44 -1.88
CA GLU A 161 -11.66 10.55 -3.07
C GLU A 161 -12.42 10.21 -4.36
N LEU A 162 -13.35 9.25 -4.31
CA LEU A 162 -14.22 8.89 -5.42
C LEU A 162 -15.19 10.02 -5.77
N ASP A 163 -15.84 10.63 -4.77
CA ASP A 163 -16.70 11.79 -5.01
C ASP A 163 -15.93 12.99 -5.57
N GLN A 164 -14.72 13.25 -5.06
CA GLN A 164 -13.85 14.29 -5.63
C GLN A 164 -13.47 13.99 -7.09
N LEU A 165 -13.23 12.73 -7.43
CA LEU A 165 -12.95 12.33 -8.82
C LEU A 165 -14.19 12.52 -9.69
N TYR A 166 -15.38 12.13 -9.24
CA TYR A 166 -16.65 12.42 -9.95
C TYR A 166 -16.84 13.91 -10.20
N LYS A 167 -16.55 14.77 -9.22
CA LYS A 167 -16.58 16.24 -9.37
C LYS A 167 -15.62 16.72 -10.46
N LYS A 168 -14.38 16.24 -10.44
CA LYS A 168 -13.35 16.59 -11.45
C LYS A 168 -13.70 16.09 -12.85
N LEU A 169 -14.41 14.97 -12.94
CA LEU A 169 -14.92 14.39 -14.19
C LEU A 169 -16.28 15.00 -14.62
N ARG A 170 -16.77 16.02 -13.89
CA ARG A 170 -18.01 16.75 -14.16
C ARG A 170 -19.25 15.85 -14.16
N ARG A 171 -19.30 14.85 -13.30
CA ARG A 171 -20.53 14.07 -13.09
C ARG A 171 -21.65 15.00 -12.60
N PRO A 172 -22.90 14.79 -13.05
CA PRO A 172 -24.03 15.61 -12.63
C PRO A 172 -24.18 15.68 -11.12
N HIS A 173 -24.52 16.85 -10.57
CA HIS A 173 -24.74 17.05 -9.13
C HIS A 173 -25.75 16.06 -8.56
N LYS A 174 -26.83 15.79 -9.30
CA LYS A 174 -27.86 14.83 -8.89
C LYS A 174 -27.30 13.40 -8.70
N GLU A 175 -26.40 12.96 -9.57
CA GLU A 175 -25.78 11.61 -9.46
C GLU A 175 -24.83 11.55 -8.26
N ARG A 176 -24.02 12.59 -8.05
CA ARG A 176 -23.10 12.69 -6.94
C ARG A 176 -23.85 12.76 -5.61
N LEU A 177 -24.92 13.56 -5.53
CA LEU A 177 -25.77 13.64 -4.35
C LEU A 177 -26.38 12.27 -4.02
N ALA A 178 -26.97 11.61 -5.01
CA ALA A 178 -27.55 10.28 -4.83
C ALA A 178 -26.50 9.23 -4.38
N PHE A 179 -25.26 9.35 -4.83
CA PHE A 179 -24.16 8.51 -4.39
C PHE A 179 -23.80 8.75 -2.91
N LEU A 180 -23.65 10.02 -2.48
CA LEU A 180 -23.36 10.35 -1.09
C LEU A 180 -24.50 9.97 -0.15
N GLU A 181 -25.77 10.13 -0.57
CA GLU A 181 -26.94 9.76 0.22
C GLU A 181 -27.09 8.27 0.46
N LYS A 182 -26.55 7.45 -0.42
CA LYS A 182 -26.46 6.00 -0.21
C LYS A 182 -25.52 5.60 0.92
N HIS A 183 -24.58 6.48 1.31
CA HIS A 183 -23.50 6.22 2.24
C HIS A 183 -23.44 7.27 3.35
N LEU A 184 -24.62 7.66 3.89
CA LEU A 184 -24.74 8.73 4.87
C LEU A 184 -23.93 8.50 6.13
N ASP A 185 -23.82 7.26 6.58
CA ASP A 185 -23.02 6.86 7.73
C ASP A 185 -21.53 7.18 7.55
N LEU A 186 -21.00 7.07 6.34
CA LEU A 186 -19.64 7.46 6.01
C LEU A 186 -19.50 8.97 5.82
N VAL A 187 -20.50 9.60 5.17
CA VAL A 187 -20.52 11.05 4.94
C VAL A 187 -20.49 11.79 6.28
N GLU A 188 -21.23 11.32 7.29
CA GLU A 188 -21.31 11.95 8.62
C GLU A 188 -20.02 11.78 9.45
N ARG A 189 -19.14 10.85 9.09
CA ARG A 189 -17.81 10.71 9.72
C ARG A 189 -16.82 11.78 9.29
N ARG A 190 -17.12 12.53 8.20
CA ARG A 190 -16.19 13.47 7.58
C ARG A 190 -16.85 14.82 7.30
N ASP A 191 -16.28 15.87 7.86
CA ASP A 191 -16.78 17.23 7.67
C ASP A 191 -16.73 17.67 6.20
N ASP A 192 -15.67 17.28 5.46
CA ASP A 192 -15.51 17.62 4.03
C ASP A 192 -16.60 17.00 3.15
N LEU A 193 -17.01 15.77 3.39
CA LEU A 193 -18.13 15.10 2.70
C LEU A 193 -19.48 15.69 3.09
N SER A 194 -19.67 16.00 4.36
CA SER A 194 -20.89 16.64 4.86
C SER A 194 -21.10 18.01 4.20
N VAL A 195 -20.06 18.83 4.10
CA VAL A 195 -20.09 20.12 3.42
C VAL A 195 -20.35 19.95 1.91
N GLU A 196 -19.68 19.00 1.26
CA GLU A 196 -19.88 18.75 -0.17
C GLU A 196 -21.33 18.32 -0.45
N ARG A 197 -21.91 17.43 0.37
CA ARG A 197 -23.31 17.01 0.26
C ARG A 197 -24.25 18.20 0.35
N VAL A 198 -24.09 19.08 1.34
CA VAL A 198 -24.91 20.30 1.46
C VAL A 198 -24.77 21.20 0.23
N THR A 199 -23.57 21.33 -0.31
CA THR A 199 -23.32 22.14 -1.51
C THR A 199 -24.05 21.59 -2.75
N LEU A 200 -24.24 20.28 -2.85
CA LEU A 200 -24.92 19.63 -3.96
C LEU A 200 -26.44 19.80 -3.95
N TYR A 201 -27.05 20.23 -2.82
CA TYR A 201 -28.48 20.58 -2.76
C TYR A 201 -28.82 21.96 -3.36
N ASN A 202 -27.81 22.84 -3.49
CA ASN A 202 -27.96 24.20 -4.01
C ASN A 202 -27.61 24.29 -5.49
#